data_08072829d1226de8442fba7ecc6e680c
#
_entry.id   08072829d1226de8442fba7ecc6e680c
#
_cell.length_a   1.000
_cell.length_b   1.000
_cell.length_c   1.000
_cell.angle_alpha   90.00
_cell.angle_beta   90.00
_cell.angle_gamma   90.00
#
_symmetry.space_group_name_H-M   'P 1'
#
loop_
_entity.id
_entity.type
_entity.pdbx_description
1 polymer ?
#
loop_
_entity_poly.entity_id
_entity_poly.type
_entity_poly.pdbx_seq_one_letter_code
_entity_poly.pdbx_strand_id
1 'polypeptide(L)'
;VGVRSIFRYHWSDASVALEFDTTWRFDYIGSSAQTYGWDVVLDGQHAWFMDNGKHRYQFRMVGAGVSPTANRLIRVSLQDCTDHHMLDVCGVPGGSVTNPPVYDLQRGIVVGYDSANCHLRAWRFNTITHALEPLWHKPHFGCASHMVLYPETGELVTNDYRRFGEEVVVLDIETGEERGRVRTGGVMQGVVFPSVGWGRDLYWNSMGRLARVFVN
;
A
#
# COMPACT_ATOMS: atom_id res chain seq x y z
N VAL A 1 -11.43 -8.14 2.30
CA VAL A 1 -11.50 -7.47 0.98
C VAL A 1 -11.89 -8.50 -0.06
N GLY A 2 -12.91 -8.21 -0.82
CA GLY A 2 -13.29 -9.02 -1.99
C GLY A 2 -12.71 -8.42 -3.28
N VAL A 3 -12.87 -9.14 -4.38
CA VAL A 3 -12.34 -8.70 -5.69
C VAL A 3 -12.92 -7.37 -6.18
N ARG A 4 -14.09 -6.98 -5.67
CA ARG A 4 -14.81 -5.76 -6.10
C ARG A 4 -15.31 -4.91 -4.94
N SER A 5 -15.31 -5.48 -3.75
CA SER A 5 -16.00 -4.90 -2.60
C SER A 5 -15.21 -5.14 -1.33
N ILE A 6 -15.35 -4.21 -0.41
CA ILE A 6 -14.96 -4.39 0.97
C ILE A 6 -16.22 -4.63 1.79
N PHE A 7 -16.13 -5.52 2.74
CA PHE A 7 -17.18 -5.89 3.66
C PHE A 7 -16.72 -5.65 5.08
N ARG A 8 -17.67 -5.39 5.98
CA ARG A 8 -17.43 -5.26 7.42
C ARG A 8 -18.02 -6.48 8.15
N TYR A 9 -17.25 -6.94 9.11
CA TYR A 9 -17.69 -7.93 10.09
C TYR A 9 -17.46 -7.35 11.47
N HIS A 10 -18.29 -7.71 12.42
CA HIS A 10 -18.08 -7.42 13.83
C HIS A 10 -18.03 -8.72 14.64
N TRP A 11 -17.32 -8.67 15.73
CA TRP A 11 -17.32 -9.76 16.69
C TRP A 11 -18.57 -9.67 17.55
N SER A 12 -19.29 -10.79 17.70
CA SER A 12 -20.45 -10.89 18.56
C SER A 12 -20.12 -11.77 19.77
N ASP A 13 -20.12 -11.18 20.97
CA ASP A 13 -19.90 -11.94 22.21
C ASP A 13 -21.07 -12.89 22.51
N ALA A 14 -22.25 -12.58 22.05
CA ALA A 14 -23.44 -13.40 22.24
C ALA A 14 -23.39 -14.72 21.45
N SER A 15 -22.90 -14.67 20.22
CA SER A 15 -22.75 -15.86 19.35
C SER A 15 -21.34 -16.44 19.38
N VAL A 16 -20.36 -15.73 19.98
CA VAL A 16 -18.94 -16.06 19.97
C VAL A 16 -18.45 -16.26 18.53
N ALA A 17 -18.85 -15.37 17.63
CA ALA A 17 -18.58 -15.48 16.19
C ALA A 17 -18.40 -14.12 15.52
N LEU A 18 -17.79 -14.14 14.34
CA LEU A 18 -17.78 -12.99 13.42
C LEU A 18 -19.13 -12.94 12.69
N GLU A 19 -19.84 -11.85 12.85
CA GLU A 19 -21.12 -11.59 12.19
C GLU A 19 -20.93 -10.61 11.03
N PHE A 20 -21.51 -10.95 9.89
CA PHE A 20 -21.47 -10.13 8.70
C PHE A 20 -22.39 -8.92 8.85
N ASP A 21 -21.84 -7.74 8.66
CA ASP A 21 -22.64 -6.51 8.64
C ASP A 21 -23.29 -6.32 7.25
N THR A 22 -24.58 -6.58 7.19
CA THR A 22 -25.36 -6.45 5.95
C THR A 22 -25.62 -4.98 5.56
N THR A 23 -25.38 -4.03 6.46
CA THR A 23 -25.67 -2.61 6.24
C THR A 23 -24.48 -1.84 5.67
N TRP A 24 -23.27 -2.38 5.77
CA TRP A 24 -22.05 -1.75 5.31
C TRP A 24 -21.35 -2.58 4.24
N ARG A 25 -21.29 -2.02 3.04
CA ARG A 25 -20.57 -2.58 1.91
C ARG A 25 -20.09 -1.47 1.02
N PHE A 26 -18.83 -1.50 0.67
CA PHE A 26 -18.24 -0.55 -0.28
C PHE A 26 -17.84 -1.25 -1.57
N ASP A 27 -18.50 -0.92 -2.67
CA ASP A 27 -18.21 -1.42 -4.01
C ASP A 27 -17.31 -0.42 -4.75
N TYR A 28 -16.02 -0.69 -4.82
CA TYR A 28 -15.03 0.21 -5.41
C TYR A 28 -14.80 -0.01 -6.91
N ILE A 29 -15.36 -1.09 -7.46
CA ILE A 29 -15.31 -1.39 -8.89
C ILE A 29 -16.69 -1.83 -9.38
N GLY A 30 -17.06 -1.33 -10.56
CA GLY A 30 -18.27 -1.75 -11.22
C GLY A 30 -18.28 -3.24 -11.61
N SER A 31 -19.46 -3.78 -11.89
CA SER A 31 -19.75 -5.21 -12.05
C SER A 31 -18.91 -5.95 -13.12
N SER A 32 -18.27 -5.26 -14.04
CA SER A 32 -17.50 -5.83 -15.16
C SER A 32 -15.99 -5.87 -14.96
N ALA A 33 -15.48 -5.44 -13.81
CA ALA A 33 -14.06 -5.30 -13.59
C ALA A 33 -13.59 -6.06 -12.36
N GLN A 34 -12.35 -6.48 -12.36
CA GLN A 34 -11.66 -7.11 -11.24
C GLN A 34 -10.43 -6.28 -10.90
N THR A 35 -10.21 -6.08 -9.63
CA THR A 35 -8.99 -5.50 -9.11
C THR A 35 -8.39 -6.40 -8.06
N TYR A 36 -7.14 -6.16 -7.76
CA TYR A 36 -6.44 -6.79 -6.66
C TYR A 36 -6.19 -5.74 -5.58
N GLY A 37 -6.96 -5.80 -4.51
CA GLY A 37 -6.59 -5.20 -3.25
C GLY A 37 -6.28 -6.35 -2.29
N TRP A 38 -5.05 -6.41 -1.78
CA TRP A 38 -4.65 -7.51 -0.91
C TRP A 38 -5.06 -7.28 0.52
N ASP A 39 -4.82 -6.08 1.02
CA ASP A 39 -5.00 -5.73 2.40
C ASP A 39 -5.55 -4.33 2.58
N VAL A 40 -6.10 -4.11 3.76
CA VAL A 40 -6.67 -2.84 4.20
C VAL A 40 -5.92 -2.36 5.43
N VAL A 41 -5.52 -1.11 5.45
CA VAL A 41 -5.00 -0.43 6.62
C VAL A 41 -6.14 0.35 7.29
N LEU A 42 -6.25 0.27 8.60
CA LEU A 42 -7.30 0.94 9.37
C LEU A 42 -6.68 2.04 10.22
N ASP A 43 -7.32 3.21 10.26
CA ASP A 43 -6.96 4.33 11.14
C ASP A 43 -7.93 4.51 12.31
N GLY A 44 -8.89 3.58 12.46
CA GLY A 44 -9.95 3.62 13.45
C GLY A 44 -11.26 4.25 12.95
N GLN A 45 -11.21 5.06 11.91
CA GLN A 45 -12.38 5.70 11.28
C GLN A 45 -12.55 5.34 9.81
N HIS A 46 -11.46 5.01 9.13
CA HIS A 46 -11.44 4.72 7.71
C HIS A 46 -10.68 3.42 7.42
N ALA A 47 -11.03 2.83 6.29
CA ALA A 47 -10.25 1.81 5.63
C ALA A 47 -9.49 2.41 4.44
N TRP A 48 -8.19 2.14 4.40
CA TRP A 48 -7.26 2.60 3.37
C TRP A 48 -6.76 1.39 2.60
N PHE A 49 -6.85 1.45 1.29
CA PHE A 49 -6.35 0.36 0.44
C PHE A 49 -6.01 0.88 -0.95
N MET A 50 -5.38 0.03 -1.73
CA MET A 50 -5.03 0.35 -3.11
C MET A 50 -5.67 -0.63 -4.07
N ASP A 51 -6.03 -0.15 -5.24
CA ASP A 51 -6.43 -0.98 -6.35
C ASP A 51 -5.60 -0.67 -7.60
N ASN A 52 -5.61 -1.57 -8.55
CA ASN A 52 -4.95 -1.38 -9.83
C ASN A 52 -5.93 -1.04 -10.96
N GLY A 53 -7.05 -0.45 -10.57
CA GLY A 53 -8.04 0.07 -11.48
C GLY A 53 -8.90 -1.01 -12.15
N LYS A 54 -9.64 -0.56 -13.14
CA LYS A 54 -10.66 -1.34 -13.83
C LYS A 54 -10.06 -2.16 -14.97
N HIS A 55 -9.73 -3.43 -14.75
CA HIS A 55 -9.26 -4.32 -15.82
C HIS A 55 -9.67 -5.77 -15.60
N ARG A 56 -9.56 -6.59 -16.63
CA ARG A 56 -9.68 -8.03 -16.48
C ARG A 56 -8.52 -8.55 -15.66
N TYR A 57 -8.82 -9.52 -14.79
CA TYR A 57 -7.82 -10.20 -13.99
C TYR A 57 -6.63 -10.65 -14.84
N GLN A 58 -5.49 -10.09 -14.57
CA GLN A 58 -4.21 -10.58 -15.04
C GLN A 58 -3.23 -10.45 -13.90
N PHE A 59 -2.84 -11.59 -13.34
CA PHE A 59 -1.75 -11.61 -12.40
C PHE A 59 -0.47 -11.28 -13.17
N ARG A 60 -0.01 -10.05 -13.04
CA ARG A 60 1.26 -9.63 -13.60
C ARG A 60 2.09 -8.95 -12.54
N MET A 61 3.32 -9.38 -12.47
CA MET A 61 4.34 -8.77 -11.63
C MET A 61 4.78 -7.42 -12.24
N VAL A 62 5.53 -6.68 -11.46
CA VAL A 62 6.06 -5.36 -11.79
C VAL A 62 6.63 -5.28 -13.21
N GLY A 63 6.40 -4.18 -13.88
CA GLY A 63 6.88 -3.92 -15.23
C GLY A 63 6.10 -4.59 -16.36
N ALA A 64 5.06 -5.35 -16.03
CA ALA A 64 4.19 -5.99 -17.02
C ALA A 64 2.76 -5.44 -16.98
N GLY A 65 2.59 -4.23 -16.52
CA GLY A 65 1.30 -3.57 -16.39
C GLY A 65 0.57 -3.48 -17.72
N VAL A 66 -0.69 -3.81 -17.71
CA VAL A 66 -1.60 -3.68 -18.85
C VAL A 66 -2.98 -3.19 -18.41
N SER A 67 -3.06 -2.68 -17.18
CA SER A 67 -4.28 -2.04 -16.75
C SER A 67 -4.52 -0.80 -17.62
N PRO A 68 -5.73 -0.63 -18.17
CA PRO A 68 -6.07 0.60 -18.89
C PRO A 68 -6.22 1.80 -17.96
N THR A 69 -6.12 1.59 -16.65
CA THR A 69 -6.28 2.62 -15.62
C THR A 69 -5.05 2.69 -14.72
N ALA A 70 -4.86 3.84 -14.07
CA ALA A 70 -3.81 4.03 -13.09
C ALA A 70 -4.11 3.28 -11.78
N ASN A 71 -3.08 3.03 -10.99
CA ASN A 71 -3.25 2.59 -9.62
C ASN A 71 -3.86 3.71 -8.78
N ARG A 72 -4.80 3.34 -7.91
CA ARG A 72 -5.53 4.28 -7.07
C ARG A 72 -5.31 3.97 -5.59
N LEU A 73 -5.22 5.04 -4.82
CA LEU A 73 -5.39 5.00 -3.36
C LEU A 73 -6.85 5.28 -3.05
N ILE A 74 -7.44 4.50 -2.18
CA ILE A 74 -8.85 4.58 -1.81
C ILE A 74 -8.95 4.71 -0.29
N ARG A 75 -9.75 5.69 0.14
CA ARG A 75 -10.21 5.85 1.51
C ARG A 75 -11.71 5.63 1.54
N VAL A 76 -12.21 4.90 2.52
CA VAL A 76 -13.65 4.76 2.78
C VAL A 76 -13.92 4.82 4.28
N SER A 77 -14.95 5.58 4.66
CA SER A 77 -15.38 5.68 6.06
C SER A 77 -15.94 4.34 6.56
N LEU A 78 -15.53 3.93 7.75
CA LEU A 78 -16.08 2.74 8.41
C LEU A 78 -17.50 2.95 8.93
N GLN A 79 -17.95 4.19 9.07
CA GLN A 79 -19.31 4.50 9.50
C GLN A 79 -20.28 4.60 8.32
N ASP A 80 -19.87 5.31 7.27
CA ASP A 80 -20.69 5.56 6.09
C ASP A 80 -19.87 5.31 4.82
N CYS A 81 -20.13 4.21 4.13
CA CYS A 81 -19.40 3.85 2.91
C CYS A 81 -19.66 4.80 1.72
N THR A 82 -20.63 5.73 1.83
CA THR A 82 -20.81 6.79 0.83
C THR A 82 -19.77 7.90 0.98
N ASP A 83 -19.20 8.07 2.18
CA ASP A 83 -18.03 8.93 2.41
C ASP A 83 -16.76 8.16 2.01
N HIS A 84 -16.37 8.34 0.77
CA HIS A 84 -15.15 7.76 0.23
C HIS A 84 -14.42 8.72 -0.70
N HIS A 85 -13.13 8.48 -0.87
CA HIS A 85 -12.29 9.23 -1.79
C HIS A 85 -11.37 8.28 -2.55
N MET A 86 -11.23 8.51 -3.85
CA MET A 86 -10.34 7.75 -4.73
C MET A 86 -9.46 8.71 -5.51
N LEU A 87 -8.16 8.48 -5.49
CA LEU A 87 -7.22 9.27 -6.27
C LEU A 87 -6.14 8.40 -6.91
N ASP A 88 -5.69 8.82 -8.07
CA ASP A 88 -4.60 8.15 -8.77
C ASP A 88 -3.26 8.43 -8.07
N VAL A 89 -2.45 7.39 -7.93
CA VAL A 89 -1.10 7.54 -7.37
C VAL A 89 -0.23 8.42 -8.26
N CYS A 90 -0.22 8.17 -9.56
CA CYS A 90 0.55 8.96 -10.52
C CYS A 90 -0.24 9.37 -11.77
N GLY A 91 -1.46 8.88 -11.95
CA GLY A 91 -2.30 9.16 -13.12
C GLY A 91 -1.85 8.48 -14.42
N VAL A 92 -0.83 7.61 -14.37
CA VAL A 92 -0.32 6.89 -15.52
C VAL A 92 -1.04 5.55 -15.65
N PRO A 93 -1.63 5.23 -16.81
CA PRO A 93 -2.20 3.90 -17.07
C PRO A 93 -1.15 2.79 -16.99
N GLY A 94 -1.60 1.55 -16.88
CA GLY A 94 -0.71 0.40 -16.86
C GLY A 94 -0.33 -0.05 -15.46
N GLY A 95 -1.12 0.30 -14.43
CA GLY A 95 -0.91 -0.15 -13.07
C GLY A 95 -0.86 -1.67 -12.93
N SER A 96 -0.15 -2.18 -11.95
CA SER A 96 0.01 -3.60 -11.65
C SER A 96 -0.53 -3.95 -10.26
N VAL A 97 -0.22 -5.15 -9.80
CA VAL A 97 -0.58 -5.62 -8.44
C VAL A 97 -0.19 -4.59 -7.39
N THR A 98 -1.12 -4.30 -6.50
CA THR A 98 -0.95 -3.38 -5.39
C THR A 98 -0.87 -4.13 -4.07
N ASN A 99 0.03 -3.71 -3.21
CA ASN A 99 0.05 -4.06 -1.79
C ASN A 99 -0.63 -2.96 -0.97
N PRO A 100 -0.90 -3.14 0.32
CA PRO A 100 -1.52 -2.11 1.12
C PRO A 100 -0.70 -0.82 1.14
N PRO A 101 -1.35 0.33 1.25
CA PRO A 101 -0.67 1.57 1.57
C PRO A 101 -0.15 1.51 3.01
N VAL A 102 0.67 2.47 3.38
CA VAL A 102 1.01 2.71 4.79
C VAL A 102 0.28 3.95 5.25
N TYR A 103 -0.25 3.91 6.48
CA TYR A 103 -0.83 5.06 7.14
C TYR A 103 -0.13 5.33 8.47
N ASP A 104 0.46 6.50 8.61
CA ASP A 104 1.01 6.99 9.88
C ASP A 104 -0.07 7.75 10.63
N LEU A 105 -0.61 7.09 11.67
CA LEU A 105 -1.69 7.66 12.49
C LEU A 105 -1.23 8.91 13.26
N GLN A 106 0.04 8.97 13.67
CA GLN A 106 0.56 10.09 14.47
C GLN A 106 0.70 11.37 13.63
N ARG A 107 1.08 11.22 12.35
CA ARG A 107 1.34 12.35 11.43
C ARG A 107 0.21 12.59 10.44
N GLY A 108 -0.77 11.67 10.38
CA GLY A 108 -1.84 11.73 9.39
C GLY A 108 -1.32 11.60 7.96
N ILE A 109 -0.30 10.76 7.73
CA ILE A 109 0.33 10.60 6.42
C ILE A 109 0.00 9.23 5.85
N VAL A 110 -0.47 9.21 4.61
CA VAL A 110 -0.66 7.98 3.84
C VAL A 110 0.35 7.92 2.70
N VAL A 111 0.93 6.75 2.50
CA VAL A 111 1.88 6.47 1.41
C VAL A 111 1.33 5.36 0.53
N GLY A 112 1.23 5.64 -0.75
CA GLY A 112 0.85 4.68 -1.78
C GLY A 112 1.87 4.64 -2.91
N TYR A 113 1.79 3.63 -3.76
CA TYR A 113 2.74 3.44 -4.84
C TYR A 113 2.09 2.86 -6.10
N ASP A 114 2.75 3.05 -7.22
CA ASP A 114 2.47 2.37 -8.48
C ASP A 114 3.74 1.66 -8.93
N SER A 115 3.79 0.36 -8.70
CA SER A 115 4.99 -0.43 -8.98
C SER A 115 5.29 -0.57 -10.46
N ALA A 116 4.26 -0.65 -11.31
CA ALA A 116 4.44 -0.79 -12.76
C ALA A 116 5.03 0.46 -13.39
N ASN A 117 4.60 1.63 -12.92
CA ASN A 117 5.05 2.93 -13.39
C ASN A 117 6.19 3.52 -12.55
N CYS A 118 6.62 2.81 -11.50
CA CYS A 118 7.73 3.21 -10.62
C CYS A 118 7.49 4.56 -9.92
N HIS A 119 6.35 4.71 -9.27
CA HIS A 119 6.02 5.89 -8.47
C HIS A 119 5.74 5.51 -7.02
N LEU A 120 6.31 6.28 -6.11
CA LEU A 120 5.99 6.27 -4.68
C LEU A 120 5.54 7.68 -4.28
N ARG A 121 4.44 7.79 -3.56
CA ARG A 121 3.86 9.08 -3.24
C ARG A 121 3.21 9.11 -1.86
N ALA A 122 3.32 10.25 -1.18
CA ALA A 122 2.68 10.51 0.10
C ALA A 122 1.70 11.68 0.03
N TRP A 123 0.71 11.59 0.88
CA TRP A 123 -0.29 12.64 1.11
C TRP A 123 -0.50 12.82 2.60
N ARG A 124 -0.79 14.05 3.00
CA ARG A 124 -1.29 14.35 4.33
C ARG A 124 -2.81 14.30 4.31
N PHE A 125 -3.38 13.55 5.21
CA PHE A 125 -4.81 13.48 5.39
C PHE A 125 -5.27 14.51 6.42
N ASN A 126 -6.15 15.40 6.01
CA ASN A 126 -6.79 16.36 6.89
C ASN A 126 -8.07 15.73 7.45
N THR A 127 -8.08 15.41 8.74
CA THR A 127 -9.22 14.74 9.40
C THR A 127 -10.46 15.63 9.56
N ILE A 128 -10.33 16.94 9.37
CA ILE A 128 -11.45 17.89 9.45
C ILE A 128 -12.15 18.02 8.10
N THR A 129 -11.36 18.21 7.04
CA THR A 129 -11.89 18.43 5.69
C THR A 129 -11.99 17.17 4.87
N HIS A 130 -11.45 16.05 5.38
CA HIS A 130 -11.27 14.76 4.70
C HIS A 130 -10.50 14.86 3.38
N ALA A 131 -9.73 15.93 3.20
CA ALA A 131 -8.89 16.14 2.03
C ALA A 131 -7.56 15.40 2.15
N LEU A 132 -7.04 14.98 0.99
CA LEU A 132 -5.68 14.45 0.84
C LEU A 132 -4.83 15.49 0.15
N GLU A 133 -3.90 16.07 0.90
CA GLU A 133 -2.97 17.08 0.43
C GLU A 133 -1.66 16.43 -0.01
N PRO A 134 -1.21 16.64 -1.26
CA PRO A 134 0.05 16.08 -1.74
C PRO A 134 1.21 16.53 -0.84
N LEU A 135 2.04 15.58 -0.40
CA LEU A 135 3.17 15.87 0.47
C LEU A 135 4.49 15.75 -0.28
N TRP A 136 4.80 14.59 -0.82
CA TRP A 136 5.96 14.36 -1.66
C TRP A 136 5.70 13.27 -2.71
N HIS A 137 6.54 13.24 -3.75
CA HIS A 137 6.44 12.29 -4.84
C HIS A 137 7.83 11.87 -5.32
N LYS A 138 8.06 10.58 -5.42
CA LYS A 138 9.28 9.98 -5.98
C LYS A 138 8.94 9.28 -7.30
N PRO A 139 9.16 9.92 -8.45
CA PRO A 139 9.12 9.26 -9.74
C PRO A 139 10.36 8.35 -9.89
N HIS A 140 10.25 7.31 -10.70
CA HIS A 140 11.32 6.35 -10.97
C HIS A 140 11.78 5.58 -9.72
N PHE A 141 10.89 5.38 -8.76
CA PHE A 141 11.13 4.62 -7.55
C PHE A 141 10.42 3.26 -7.64
N GLY A 142 11.19 2.19 -7.68
CA GLY A 142 10.69 0.83 -7.95
C GLY A 142 10.15 0.13 -6.71
N CYS A 143 9.19 0.74 -6.01
CA CYS A 143 8.53 0.09 -4.87
C CYS A 143 7.55 -0.98 -5.36
N ALA A 144 7.65 -2.19 -4.82
CA ALA A 144 6.72 -3.27 -5.11
C ALA A 144 6.56 -4.27 -3.95
N SER A 145 7.01 -3.92 -2.77
CA SER A 145 6.87 -4.74 -1.56
C SER A 145 5.90 -4.12 -0.59
N HIS A 146 5.51 -4.90 0.41
CA HIS A 146 4.91 -4.35 1.61
C HIS A 146 5.91 -3.39 2.27
N MET A 147 5.40 -2.24 2.65
CA MET A 147 6.19 -1.23 3.36
C MET A 147 6.06 -1.46 4.87
N VAL A 148 7.11 -1.13 5.60
CA VAL A 148 7.12 -1.16 7.07
C VAL A 148 7.29 0.26 7.60
N LEU A 149 6.45 0.65 8.54
CA LEU A 149 6.52 1.94 9.21
C LEU A 149 7.02 1.76 10.63
N TYR A 150 7.97 2.59 11.03
CA TYR A 150 8.34 2.82 12.42
C TYR A 150 7.74 4.17 12.86
N PRO A 151 6.54 4.16 13.48
CA PRO A 151 5.82 5.40 13.74
C PRO A 151 6.52 6.31 14.74
N GLU A 152 7.31 5.76 15.67
CA GLU A 152 8.05 6.54 16.66
C GLU A 152 9.09 7.47 16.03
N THR A 153 9.71 7.02 14.95
CA THR A 153 10.78 7.77 14.26
C THR A 153 10.33 8.37 12.94
N GLY A 154 9.15 8.01 12.45
CA GLY A 154 8.65 8.42 11.13
C GLY A 154 9.46 7.83 9.98
N GLU A 155 10.01 6.64 10.16
CA GLU A 155 10.80 5.97 9.12
C GLU A 155 9.95 4.95 8.38
N LEU A 156 9.92 5.11 7.07
CA LEU A 156 9.28 4.21 6.14
C LEU A 156 10.33 3.33 5.48
N VAL A 157 10.27 2.04 5.71
CA VAL A 157 11.14 1.06 5.06
C VAL A 157 10.41 0.42 3.89
N THR A 158 11.03 0.46 2.73
CA THR A 158 10.49 -0.08 1.49
C THR A 158 11.62 -0.61 0.59
N ASN A 159 11.29 -1.10 -0.58
CA ASN A 159 12.30 -1.45 -1.57
C ASN A 159 12.33 -0.47 -2.74
N ASP A 160 13.49 -0.38 -3.37
CA ASP A 160 13.67 0.24 -4.67
C ASP A 160 14.30 -0.81 -5.61
N TYR A 161 13.49 -1.31 -6.52
CA TYR A 161 13.95 -2.26 -7.52
C TYR A 161 14.49 -1.52 -8.73
N ARG A 162 15.76 -1.71 -9.00
CA ARG A 162 16.42 -1.17 -10.18
C ARG A 162 16.95 -2.30 -11.06
N ARG A 163 17.30 -1.96 -12.29
CA ARG A 163 17.72 -2.89 -13.33
C ARG A 163 18.76 -3.96 -12.89
N PHE A 164 19.53 -3.71 -11.84
CA PHE A 164 20.63 -4.54 -11.40
C PHE A 164 20.48 -5.10 -9.97
N GLY A 165 19.32 -5.05 -9.41
CA GLY A 165 19.09 -5.64 -8.10
C GLY A 165 18.10 -4.87 -7.25
N GLU A 166 17.79 -5.46 -6.13
CA GLU A 166 16.88 -4.92 -5.15
C GLU A 166 17.64 -4.27 -4.00
N GLU A 167 17.18 -3.10 -3.61
CA GLU A 167 17.70 -2.34 -2.49
C GLU A 167 16.59 -2.11 -1.47
N VAL A 168 16.90 -2.26 -0.20
CA VAL A 168 16.05 -1.79 0.90
C VAL A 168 16.40 -0.35 1.18
N VAL A 169 15.39 0.49 1.28
CA VAL A 169 15.52 1.93 1.44
C VAL A 169 14.73 2.38 2.65
N VAL A 170 15.31 3.22 3.47
CA VAL A 170 14.66 3.91 4.57
C VAL A 170 14.40 5.35 4.18
N LEU A 171 13.15 5.77 4.22
CA LEU A 171 12.73 7.13 3.92
C LEU A 171 12.17 7.81 5.15
N ASP A 172 12.35 9.11 5.24
CA ASP A 172 11.57 9.96 6.11
C ASP A 172 10.14 10.07 5.58
N ILE A 173 9.14 9.75 6.39
CA ILE A 173 7.75 9.73 5.93
C ILE A 173 7.19 11.13 5.66
N GLU A 174 7.71 12.16 6.32
CA GLU A 174 7.24 13.54 6.16
C GLU A 174 7.82 14.22 4.92
N THR A 175 9.09 13.94 4.62
CA THR A 175 9.80 14.64 3.53
C THR A 175 10.04 13.77 2.31
N GLY A 176 9.97 12.45 2.46
CA GLY A 176 10.39 11.48 1.46
C GLY A 176 11.91 11.42 1.28
N GLU A 177 12.70 12.10 2.08
CA GLU A 177 14.16 12.04 2.01
C GLU A 177 14.68 10.66 2.37
N GLU A 178 15.70 10.22 1.65
CA GLU A 178 16.35 8.95 1.89
C GLU A 178 17.30 9.07 3.08
N ARG A 179 17.04 8.29 4.13
CA ARG A 179 17.88 8.19 5.33
C ARG A 179 18.93 7.08 5.22
N GLY A 180 18.65 6.07 4.42
CA GLY A 180 19.59 4.97 4.20
C GLY A 180 19.17 4.04 3.10
N ARG A 181 20.15 3.30 2.55
CA ARG A 181 19.96 2.34 1.46
C ARG A 181 20.97 1.20 1.56
N VAL A 182 20.51 -0.03 1.34
CA VAL A 182 21.37 -1.20 1.32
C VAL A 182 20.91 -2.20 0.26
N ARG A 183 21.85 -2.80 -0.45
CA ARG A 183 21.57 -3.89 -1.39
C ARG A 183 21.31 -5.20 -0.65
N THR A 184 20.20 -5.86 -1.00
CA THR A 184 19.90 -7.19 -0.46
C THR A 184 20.68 -8.29 -1.16
N GLY A 185 21.16 -8.02 -2.35
CA GLY A 185 21.80 -9.00 -3.24
C GLY A 185 20.78 -9.92 -3.94
N GLY A 186 19.50 -9.66 -3.80
CA GLY A 186 18.45 -10.27 -4.61
C GLY A 186 18.50 -9.76 -6.04
N VAL A 187 18.17 -10.62 -6.98
CA VAL A 187 18.25 -10.29 -8.42
C VAL A 187 16.89 -9.98 -9.03
N MET A 188 15.83 -10.24 -8.31
CA MET A 188 14.48 -10.07 -8.82
C MET A 188 13.53 -9.75 -7.69
N GLN A 189 12.67 -8.83 -7.96
CA GLN A 189 11.54 -8.50 -7.13
C GLN A 189 10.61 -9.70 -7.02
N GLY A 190 10.50 -10.23 -5.83
CA GLY A 190 9.44 -11.15 -5.47
C GLY A 190 8.29 -10.41 -4.79
N VAL A 191 7.20 -11.09 -4.53
CA VAL A 191 6.24 -10.64 -3.54
C VAL A 191 6.96 -10.71 -2.20
N VAL A 192 7.37 -9.57 -1.71
CA VAL A 192 8.23 -9.50 -0.56
C VAL A 192 7.41 -9.05 0.64
N PHE A 193 7.33 -9.95 1.59
CA PHE A 193 6.78 -9.66 2.90
C PHE A 193 7.94 -9.46 3.86
N PRO A 194 8.36 -8.22 4.15
CA PRO A 194 9.38 -8.01 5.16
C PRO A 194 8.84 -8.44 6.52
N SER A 195 9.62 -9.24 7.22
CA SER A 195 9.27 -9.68 8.57
C SER A 195 10.04 -8.83 9.57
N VAL A 196 9.31 -8.18 10.46
CA VAL A 196 9.91 -7.41 11.55
C VAL A 196 10.49 -8.37 12.57
N GLY A 197 11.76 -8.18 12.94
CA GLY A 197 12.46 -8.93 13.98
C GLY A 197 12.53 -8.15 15.30
N TRP A 198 13.49 -8.50 16.12
CA TRP A 198 13.74 -7.82 17.40
C TRP A 198 14.39 -6.46 17.18
N GLY A 199 13.99 -5.50 18.00
CA GLY A 199 14.46 -4.13 17.86
C GLY A 199 13.96 -3.55 16.54
N ARG A 200 14.88 -3.14 15.68
CA ARG A 200 14.56 -2.57 14.36
C ARG A 200 15.11 -3.42 13.22
N ASP A 201 15.27 -4.70 13.47
CA ASP A 201 15.69 -5.64 12.43
C ASP A 201 14.55 -5.96 11.48
N LEU A 202 14.88 -6.10 10.20
CA LEU A 202 14.00 -6.59 9.16
C LEU A 202 14.61 -7.80 8.48
N TYR A 203 13.82 -8.82 8.30
CA TYR A 203 14.15 -9.95 7.45
C TYR A 203 13.51 -9.72 6.09
N TRP A 204 14.35 -9.45 5.13
CA TRP A 204 13.94 -9.12 3.78
C TRP A 204 14.09 -10.33 2.89
N ASN A 205 12.97 -10.85 2.40
CA ASN A 205 12.94 -12.00 1.50
C ASN A 205 12.73 -11.53 0.06
N SER A 206 13.75 -11.64 -0.75
CA SER A 206 13.66 -11.47 -2.19
C SER A 206 13.91 -12.81 -2.91
N MET A 207 13.50 -12.91 -4.18
CA MET A 207 13.72 -14.18 -4.91
C MET A 207 15.19 -14.56 -4.91
N GLY A 208 15.46 -15.72 -4.31
CA GLY A 208 16.80 -16.28 -4.19
C GLY A 208 17.63 -15.78 -3.01
N ARG A 209 17.12 -14.87 -2.17
CA ARG A 209 17.85 -14.39 -1.00
C ARG A 209 16.95 -14.01 0.18
N LEU A 210 17.46 -14.33 1.37
CA LEU A 210 16.99 -13.79 2.63
C LEU A 210 18.10 -12.89 3.20
N ALA A 211 17.82 -11.63 3.41
CA ALA A 211 18.73 -10.68 4.02
C ALA A 211 18.18 -10.21 5.39
N ARG A 212 19.07 -10.09 6.35
CA ARG A 212 18.77 -9.38 7.61
C ARG A 212 19.25 -7.94 7.47
N VAL A 213 18.36 -7.00 7.61
CA VAL A 213 18.62 -5.57 7.48
C VAL A 213 18.45 -4.92 8.84
N PHE A 214 19.44 -4.15 9.28
CA PHE A 214 19.37 -3.36 10.50
C PHE A 214 19.00 -1.93 10.14
N VAL A 215 17.98 -1.40 10.78
CA VAL A 215 17.58 0.01 10.67
C VAL A 215 18.09 0.72 11.92
N ASN A 216 19.23 1.38 11.82
CA ASN A 216 19.91 2.06 12.93
C ASN A 216 19.38 3.48 13.12
#